data_ba66e29691c2052696f8f1bc7cb34711
#
_entry.id   ba66e29691c2052696f8f1bc7cb34711
#
_cell.length_a   1.000
_cell.length_b   1.000
_cell.length_c   1.000
_cell.angle_alpha   90.00
_cell.angle_beta   90.00
_cell.angle_gamma   90.00
#
_symmetry.space_group_name_H-M   'P 1'
#
loop_
_entity.id
_entity.type
_entity.pdbx_description
1 polymer ?
#
loop_
_entity_poly.entity_id
_entity_poly.type
_entity_poly.pdbx_seq_one_letter_code
_entity_poly.pdbx_strand_id
1 'polypeptide(L)'
;METLHKMKNRTNYQTLGEMLRQLREENNLMQREVGAVIEVDGALISKVENNEKPINREHLKKLSAFFEIDEDMLQLLWLADKIRNIIKDEPLGLKALNYTHTKLNNEH
;
A
#
# COMPACT_ATOMS: atom_id res chain seq x y z
N MET A 1 2.79 20.78 -8.81
CA MET A 1 1.68 21.27 -7.96
C MET A 1 0.48 20.36 -8.04
N GLU A 2 0.03 20.05 -9.24
CA GLU A 2 -1.06 19.09 -9.46
C GLU A 2 -0.78 17.75 -8.81
N THR A 3 0.41 17.23 -9.05
CA THR A 3 0.80 15.93 -8.51
C THR A 3 0.77 15.92 -6.99
N LEU A 4 1.28 16.98 -6.39
CA LEU A 4 1.30 17.10 -4.93
C LEU A 4 -0.11 17.14 -4.37
N HIS A 5 -1.00 17.86 -5.03
CA HIS A 5 -2.40 17.94 -4.61
C HIS A 5 -3.08 16.58 -4.69
N LYS A 6 -2.84 15.85 -5.79
CA LYS A 6 -3.39 14.50 -5.96
C LYS A 6 -2.88 13.54 -4.90
N MET A 7 -1.59 13.62 -4.60
CA MET A 7 -1.00 12.76 -3.58
C MET A 7 -1.62 13.03 -2.22
N LYS A 8 -1.88 14.28 -1.90
CA LYS A 8 -2.50 14.66 -0.65
C LYS A 8 -3.87 14.02 -0.48
N ASN A 9 -4.67 14.01 -1.55
CA ASN A 9 -5.98 13.37 -1.53
C ASN A 9 -5.86 11.85 -1.49
N ARG A 10 -4.90 11.34 -2.24
CA ARG A 10 -4.68 9.92 -2.43
C ARG A 10 -4.19 9.23 -1.16
N THR A 11 -3.35 9.93 -0.38
CA THR A 11 -2.74 9.36 0.80
C THR A 11 -3.63 9.43 2.04
N ASN A 12 -4.88 9.84 1.88
CA ASN A 12 -5.79 9.99 3.00
C ASN A 12 -6.26 8.63 3.51
N TYR A 13 -5.37 7.94 4.22
CA TYR A 13 -5.67 6.69 4.93
C TYR A 13 -6.07 5.52 4.03
N GLN A 14 -5.42 5.42 2.88
CA GLN A 14 -5.63 4.29 1.98
C GLN A 14 -4.77 3.09 2.38
N THR A 15 -5.26 1.89 2.05
CA THR A 15 -4.42 0.70 2.07
C THR A 15 -3.58 0.68 0.79
N LEU A 16 -2.57 -0.18 0.76
CA LEU A 16 -1.76 -0.36 -0.44
C LEU A 16 -2.63 -0.81 -1.62
N GLY A 17 -3.56 -1.75 -1.37
CA GLY A 17 -4.44 -2.23 -2.43
C GLY A 17 -5.30 -1.12 -3.02
N GLU A 18 -5.85 -0.26 -2.16
CA GLU A 18 -6.66 0.87 -2.61
C GLU A 18 -5.82 1.87 -3.41
N MET A 19 -4.59 2.10 -2.98
CA MET A 19 -3.69 2.99 -3.72
C MET A 19 -3.38 2.43 -5.12
N LEU A 20 -3.07 1.14 -5.20
CA LEU A 20 -2.76 0.52 -6.48
C LEU A 20 -3.96 0.56 -7.42
N ARG A 21 -5.16 0.34 -6.89
CA ARG A 21 -6.37 0.42 -7.69
C ARG A 21 -6.56 1.84 -8.25
N GLN A 22 -6.37 2.84 -7.41
CA GLN A 22 -6.52 4.23 -7.83
C GLN A 22 -5.51 4.57 -8.93
N LEU A 23 -4.25 4.17 -8.75
CA LEU A 23 -3.21 4.41 -9.74
C LEU A 23 -3.56 3.73 -11.07
N ARG A 24 -4.05 2.49 -10.98
CA ARG A 24 -4.44 1.75 -12.17
C ARG A 24 -5.57 2.46 -12.92
N GLU A 25 -6.62 2.84 -12.18
CA GLU A 25 -7.78 3.49 -12.80
C GLU A 25 -7.43 4.84 -13.39
N GLU A 26 -6.59 5.61 -12.72
CA GLU A 26 -6.15 6.91 -13.23
C GLU A 26 -5.37 6.79 -14.53
N ASN A 27 -4.73 5.66 -14.75
CA ASN A 27 -3.96 5.41 -15.96
C ASN A 27 -4.73 4.56 -16.98
N ASN A 28 -6.01 4.32 -16.73
CA ASN A 28 -6.89 3.58 -17.64
C ASN A 28 -6.36 2.18 -17.97
N LEU A 29 -5.81 1.52 -16.94
CA LEU A 29 -5.22 0.20 -17.12
C LEU A 29 -6.15 -0.90 -16.62
N MET A 30 -6.02 -2.07 -17.22
CA MET A 30 -6.69 -3.28 -16.75
C MET A 30 -5.82 -3.96 -15.70
N GLN A 31 -6.46 -4.76 -14.84
CA GLN A 31 -5.72 -5.48 -13.81
C GLN A 31 -4.62 -6.36 -14.38
N ARG A 32 -4.87 -7.02 -15.51
CA ARG A 32 -3.85 -7.86 -16.15
C ARG A 32 -2.65 -7.05 -16.62
N GLU A 33 -2.87 -5.79 -17.00
CA GLU A 33 -1.77 -4.95 -17.47
C GLU A 33 -0.84 -4.58 -16.31
N VAL A 34 -1.42 -4.28 -15.15
CA VAL A 34 -0.62 -4.02 -13.95
C VAL A 34 0.09 -5.30 -13.51
N GLY A 35 -0.62 -6.44 -13.57
CA GLY A 35 -0.02 -7.72 -13.23
C GLY A 35 1.19 -8.05 -14.08
N ALA A 36 1.14 -7.72 -15.37
CA ALA A 36 2.26 -7.99 -16.28
C ALA A 36 3.54 -7.29 -15.85
N VAL A 37 3.43 -6.13 -15.20
CA VAL A 37 4.60 -5.38 -14.72
C VAL A 37 5.42 -6.19 -13.73
N ILE A 38 4.75 -6.99 -12.93
CA ILE A 38 5.38 -7.79 -11.88
C ILE A 38 5.22 -9.29 -12.09
N GLU A 39 4.83 -9.67 -13.32
CA GLU A 39 4.75 -11.06 -13.75
C GLU A 39 3.76 -11.89 -12.94
N VAL A 40 2.61 -11.31 -12.63
CA VAL A 40 1.48 -12.01 -11.99
C VAL A 40 0.24 -11.80 -12.83
N ASP A 41 -0.79 -12.64 -12.62
CA ASP A 41 -2.02 -12.51 -13.38
C ASP A 41 -2.93 -11.42 -12.79
N GLY A 42 -3.95 -11.06 -13.59
CA GLY A 42 -4.89 -10.03 -13.16
C GLY A 42 -5.73 -10.45 -11.96
N ALA A 43 -5.95 -11.76 -11.78
CA ALA A 43 -6.71 -12.25 -10.65
C ALA A 43 -6.00 -11.94 -9.33
N LEU A 44 -4.67 -12.05 -9.31
CA LEU A 44 -3.91 -11.70 -8.11
C LEU A 44 -4.00 -10.20 -7.85
N ILE A 45 -3.89 -9.37 -8.89
CA ILE A 45 -4.04 -7.92 -8.74
C ILE A 45 -5.41 -7.59 -8.15
N SER A 46 -6.47 -8.25 -8.63
CA SER A 46 -7.81 -8.04 -8.09
C SER A 46 -7.86 -8.32 -6.59
N LYS A 47 -7.24 -9.41 -6.16
CA LYS A 47 -7.22 -9.77 -4.75
C LYS A 47 -6.42 -8.77 -3.92
N VAL A 48 -5.32 -8.28 -4.47
CA VAL A 48 -4.51 -7.25 -3.79
C VAL A 48 -5.31 -5.97 -3.65
N GLU A 49 -5.99 -5.55 -4.72
CA GLU A 49 -6.79 -4.31 -4.68
C GLU A 49 -7.94 -4.40 -3.69
N ASN A 50 -8.46 -5.59 -3.47
CA ASN A 50 -9.55 -5.82 -2.53
C ASN A 50 -9.07 -6.17 -1.12
N ASN A 51 -7.78 -6.07 -0.88
CA ASN A 51 -7.16 -6.37 0.42
C ASN A 51 -7.33 -7.83 0.86
N GLU A 52 -7.53 -8.73 -0.10
CA GLU A 52 -7.68 -10.16 0.18
C GLU A 52 -6.35 -10.89 0.25
N LYS A 53 -5.34 -10.37 -0.46
CA LYS A 53 -4.00 -10.92 -0.44
C LYS A 53 -2.97 -9.81 -0.42
N PRO A 54 -1.88 -9.99 0.34
CA PRO A 54 -0.78 -9.03 0.29
C PRO A 54 0.00 -9.21 -1.00
N ILE A 55 0.64 -8.14 -1.44
CA ILE A 55 1.57 -8.21 -2.55
C ILE A 55 2.97 -8.46 -1.97
N ASN A 56 3.81 -9.16 -2.72
CA ASN A 56 5.19 -9.38 -2.33
C ASN A 56 5.92 -8.04 -2.34
N ARG A 57 6.63 -7.76 -1.25
CA ARG A 57 7.32 -6.49 -1.07
C ARG A 57 8.30 -6.18 -2.20
N GLU A 58 8.91 -7.22 -2.77
CA GLU A 58 9.89 -7.06 -3.85
C GLU A 58 9.29 -6.40 -5.09
N HIS A 59 7.97 -6.48 -5.28
CA HIS A 59 7.32 -5.92 -6.45
C HIS A 59 7.12 -4.41 -6.37
N LEU A 60 7.28 -3.83 -5.18
CA LEU A 60 6.95 -2.41 -4.99
C LEU A 60 7.87 -1.48 -5.77
N LYS A 61 9.13 -1.87 -5.93
CA LYS A 61 10.08 -1.06 -6.69
C LYS A 61 9.66 -0.94 -8.16
N LYS A 62 9.27 -2.08 -8.76
CA LYS A 62 8.83 -2.09 -10.15
C LYS A 62 7.54 -1.31 -10.33
N LEU A 63 6.60 -1.46 -9.39
CA LEU A 63 5.33 -0.74 -9.46
C LEU A 63 5.51 0.76 -9.31
N SER A 64 6.39 1.19 -8.39
CA SER A 64 6.64 2.62 -8.22
C SER A 64 7.26 3.23 -9.46
N ALA A 65 8.19 2.52 -10.10
CA ALA A 65 8.80 2.99 -11.33
C ALA A 65 7.77 3.05 -12.46
N PHE A 66 6.93 2.04 -12.55
CA PHE A 66 5.90 1.98 -13.60
C PHE A 66 4.90 3.12 -13.47
N PHE A 67 4.44 3.42 -12.26
CA PHE A 67 3.48 4.48 -12.00
C PHE A 67 4.13 5.85 -11.78
N GLU A 68 5.45 5.90 -11.80
CA GLU A 68 6.22 7.14 -11.61
C GLU A 68 5.87 7.82 -10.30
N ILE A 69 5.85 7.04 -9.22
CA ILE A 69 5.62 7.56 -7.87
C ILE A 69 6.76 7.12 -6.97
N ASP A 70 6.85 7.78 -5.81
CA ASP A 70 7.88 7.49 -4.82
C ASP A 70 7.71 6.07 -4.27
N GLU A 71 8.77 5.27 -4.36
CA GLU A 71 8.75 3.92 -3.83
C GLU A 71 8.46 3.92 -2.33
N ASP A 72 8.99 4.88 -1.60
CA ASP A 72 8.79 4.96 -0.15
C ASP A 72 7.31 5.06 0.23
N MET A 73 6.51 5.69 -0.63
CA MET A 73 5.07 5.76 -0.37
C MET A 73 4.44 4.36 -0.38
N LEU A 74 4.79 3.54 -1.37
CA LEU A 74 4.27 2.18 -1.43
C LEU A 74 4.82 1.33 -0.30
N GLN A 75 6.10 1.51 0.05
CA GLN A 75 6.72 0.79 1.15
C GLN A 75 6.04 1.13 2.48
N LEU A 76 5.74 2.41 2.68
CA LEU A 76 5.03 2.85 3.89
C LEU A 76 3.67 2.16 4.00
N LEU A 77 2.90 2.15 2.91
CA LEU A 77 1.58 1.54 2.92
C LEU A 77 1.67 0.03 3.14
N TRP A 78 2.68 -0.61 2.56
CA TRP A 78 2.90 -2.04 2.75
C TRP A 78 3.13 -2.38 4.23
N LEU A 79 3.99 -1.59 4.88
CA LEU A 79 4.27 -1.78 6.32
C LEU A 79 3.03 -1.46 7.16
N ALA A 80 2.34 -0.38 6.84
CA ALA A 80 1.14 0.00 7.59
C ALA A 80 0.07 -1.08 7.50
N ASP A 81 -0.10 -1.69 6.33
CA ASP A 81 -1.04 -2.80 6.17
C ASP A 81 -0.68 -3.98 7.06
N LYS A 82 0.61 -4.29 7.17
CA LYS A 82 1.06 -5.40 8.02
C LYS A 82 0.73 -5.13 9.49
N ILE A 83 1.01 -3.92 9.94
CA ILE A 83 0.71 -3.52 11.32
C ILE A 83 -0.80 -3.60 11.55
N ARG A 84 -1.58 -3.02 10.64
CA ARG A 84 -3.03 -3.01 10.74
C ARG A 84 -3.58 -4.43 10.82
N ASN A 85 -3.08 -5.32 9.96
CA ASN A 85 -3.58 -6.70 9.92
C ASN A 85 -3.28 -7.47 11.21
N ILE A 86 -2.21 -7.11 11.91
CA ILE A 86 -1.91 -7.75 13.20
C ILE A 86 -2.89 -7.31 14.27
N ILE A 87 -3.25 -6.01 14.30
CA ILE A 87 -3.95 -5.43 15.44
C ILE A 87 -5.43 -5.14 15.20
N LYS A 88 -5.91 -5.17 13.96
CA LYS A 88 -7.25 -4.64 13.65
C LYS A 88 -8.39 -5.32 14.40
N ASP A 89 -8.24 -6.61 14.70
CA ASP A 89 -9.28 -7.37 15.39
C ASP A 89 -8.94 -7.65 16.86
N GLU A 90 -7.91 -6.98 17.38
CA GLU A 90 -7.45 -7.17 18.74
C GLU A 90 -8.02 -6.08 19.64
N PRO A 91 -8.67 -6.46 20.77
CA PRO A 91 -9.18 -5.44 21.69
C PRO A 91 -8.12 -4.46 22.21
N LEU A 92 -6.88 -4.92 22.35
CA LEU A 92 -5.77 -4.09 22.83
C LEU A 92 -4.91 -3.55 21.68
N GLY A 93 -5.39 -3.69 20.45
CA GLY A 93 -4.57 -3.36 19.27
C GLY A 93 -4.06 -1.93 19.27
N LEU A 94 -4.94 -0.95 19.46
CA LEU A 94 -4.52 0.45 19.46
C LEU A 94 -3.61 0.79 20.62
N LYS A 95 -3.87 0.20 21.80
CA LYS A 95 -3.00 0.41 22.96
C LYS A 95 -1.61 -0.16 22.70
N ALA A 96 -1.55 -1.35 22.10
CA ALA A 96 -0.27 -1.95 21.76
C ALA A 96 0.49 -1.12 20.73
N LEU A 97 -0.23 -0.58 19.74
CA LEU A 97 0.39 0.28 18.75
C LEU A 97 1.01 1.53 19.39
N ASN A 98 0.24 2.19 20.24
CA ASN A 98 0.74 3.39 20.94
C ASN A 98 1.93 3.08 21.85
N TYR A 99 1.86 1.96 22.56
CA TYR A 99 2.97 1.52 23.39
C TYR A 99 4.23 1.29 22.56
N THR A 100 4.07 0.60 21.45
CA THR A 100 5.21 0.30 20.57
C THR A 100 5.81 1.57 19.98
N HIS A 101 4.97 2.50 19.57
CA HIS A 101 5.41 3.78 19.03
C HIS A 101 6.28 4.52 20.05
N THR A 102 5.81 4.59 21.29
CA THR A 102 6.55 5.25 22.37
C THR A 102 7.87 4.54 22.64
N LYS A 103 7.84 3.21 22.69
CA LYS A 103 9.04 2.41 22.94
C LYS A 103 10.10 2.65 21.88
N LEU A 104 9.69 2.61 20.60
CA LEU A 104 10.62 2.83 19.50
C LEU A 104 11.21 4.23 19.51
N ASN A 105 10.40 5.24 19.85
CA ASN A 105 10.91 6.61 19.95
C ASN A 105 11.94 6.75 21.05
N ASN A 106 11.77 6.03 22.16
CA ASN A 106 12.71 6.10 23.28
C ASN A 106 14.00 5.33 23.02
N GLU A 107 13.99 4.44 22.04
CA GLU A 107 15.18 3.67 21.67
C GLU A 107 16.11 4.44 20.74
N HIS A 108 15.63 5.55 20.22
CA HIS A 108 16.41 6.42 19.35
C HIS A 108 16.91 7.60 20.17
#